data_61b58b9cae47ed003122471958542b2d
#
_entry.id   61b58b9cae47ed003122471958542b2d
#
_cell.length_a   1.000
_cell.length_b   1.000
_cell.length_c   1.000
_cell.angle_alpha   90.00
_cell.angle_beta   90.00
_cell.angle_gamma   90.00
#
_symmetry.space_group_name_H-M   'P 1'
#
loop_
_entity.id
_entity.type
_entity.pdbx_description
1 polymer ?
#
loop_
_entity_poly.entity_id
_entity_poly.type
_entity_poly.pdbx_seq_one_letter_code
_entity_poly.pdbx_strand_id
1 'polypeptide(L)'
;MSPLSIIRTARGLAAGMALAAVLVLAPQFTKAQATKPVPARPAKPAPAGMSAACLACHKTNTLEGSVHAAMACQDCHTILPGEGKDVPHAKTLPPVDCTAACHREPNRTQPGLSPAAYADSVHGQGLKRGEKDVAHCWDCHGKHNIKPVLDPASVVSRKNIPLVCSRCHENMNVIIKYNIHAESPYQEYMKSVHGRAVYEKGLAGFAAVCTDCHGVHNIQGVGEIHKQARNPETCGKCHPVIFAEYKDSIHGREALKGNIDVPLCVDCHGEHTVASPRDIGAPTSKKNIPDTCSGCHARPEIMKKYGIPADRIRTFIESFHGIAIGLGDKAEANCSDCHGVHNIRPAIDPASMVHADNLPKTCGRPGCHPGMPEKITKAKIHRETGVKGSATSYVIFKILLWALIAVAAITIVRFVFELTQKRRRPKTP
;
A
#
# COMPACT_ATOMS: atom_id res chain seq x y z
N MET A 1 70.42 18.11 -7.68
CA MET A 1 71.14 19.16 -6.98
C MET A 1 70.10 20.12 -6.44
N SER A 2 69.84 20.10 -5.15
CA SER A 2 69.28 21.21 -4.29
C SER A 2 70.28 22.37 -4.30
N PRO A 3 70.00 23.57 -3.73
CA PRO A 3 69.13 23.86 -2.56
C PRO A 3 68.43 25.27 -2.52
N LEU A 4 67.48 25.40 -1.62
CA LEU A 4 67.37 26.35 -0.49
C LEU A 4 67.44 27.89 -0.72
N SER A 5 66.46 28.66 -0.21
CA SER A 5 66.49 29.54 0.97
C SER A 5 65.29 30.50 0.96
N ILE A 6 64.40 30.45 1.97
CA ILE A 6 64.26 31.23 3.21
C ILE A 6 64.31 32.79 2.98
N ILE A 7 63.24 33.48 3.42
CA ILE A 7 63.18 34.58 4.42
C ILE A 7 61.74 35.14 4.43
N ARG A 8 61.10 34.93 5.57
CA ARG A 8 60.38 35.76 6.52
C ARG A 8 60.18 37.22 6.16
N THR A 9 58.97 37.75 6.33
CA THR A 9 58.65 38.80 7.34
C THR A 9 57.17 38.89 7.61
N ALA A 10 56.88 39.00 8.88
CA ALA A 10 55.58 39.19 9.48
C ALA A 10 55.16 40.66 9.52
N ARG A 11 53.86 40.89 9.57
CA ARG A 11 53.07 42.00 10.20
C ARG A 11 51.70 41.90 9.59
N GLY A 12 50.63 41.52 10.28
CA GLY A 12 50.07 42.06 11.48
C GLY A 12 49.01 43.07 11.08
N LEU A 13 47.74 42.66 11.17
CA LEU A 13 46.68 43.54 11.71
C LEU A 13 45.34 42.77 11.77
N ALA A 14 44.75 42.80 12.92
CA ALA A 14 43.47 42.27 13.28
C ALA A 14 42.33 42.98 12.56
N ALA A 15 41.31 42.24 12.18
CA ALA A 15 39.95 42.76 12.05
C ALA A 15 38.92 41.64 12.01
N GLY A 16 38.10 41.60 13.04
CA GLY A 16 36.66 41.34 12.89
C GLY A 16 36.22 39.90 12.69
N MET A 17 36.10 39.14 13.77
CA MET A 17 35.17 38.00 13.85
C MET A 17 33.74 38.50 13.72
N ALA A 18 33.13 38.39 12.55
CA ALA A 18 31.70 38.41 12.40
C ALA A 18 31.18 36.96 12.52
N LEU A 19 30.77 36.57 13.72
CA LEU A 19 30.04 35.34 13.98
C LEU A 19 28.65 35.48 13.36
N ALA A 20 28.47 34.98 12.11
CA ALA A 20 27.15 34.77 11.54
C ALA A 20 26.51 33.59 12.25
N ALA A 21 25.69 33.89 13.28
CA ALA A 21 24.80 32.90 13.87
C ALA A 21 23.77 32.48 12.82
N VAL A 22 23.99 31.34 12.18
CA VAL A 22 22.96 30.65 11.40
C VAL A 22 21.96 30.12 12.42
N LEU A 23 20.86 30.86 12.62
CA LEU A 23 19.67 30.38 13.29
C LEU A 23 19.09 29.25 12.43
N VAL A 24 19.38 28.01 12.78
CA VAL A 24 18.66 26.84 12.29
C VAL A 24 17.27 26.92 12.92
N LEU A 25 16.30 27.46 12.16
CA LEU A 25 14.90 27.35 12.48
C LEU A 25 14.51 25.87 12.34
N ALA A 26 14.65 25.11 13.42
CA ALA A 26 14.01 23.81 13.52
C ALA A 26 12.49 24.03 13.41
N PRO A 27 11.78 23.28 12.56
CA PRO A 27 10.32 23.34 12.55
C PRO A 27 9.82 22.93 13.92
N GLN A 28 9.19 23.89 14.62
CA GLN A 28 8.47 23.57 15.84
C GLN A 28 7.31 22.66 15.45
N PHE A 29 7.46 21.39 15.75
CA PHE A 29 6.32 20.48 15.79
C PHE A 29 5.37 21.03 16.85
N THR A 30 4.31 21.71 16.40
CA THR A 30 3.18 22.03 17.24
C THR A 30 2.70 20.74 17.86
N LYS A 31 2.84 20.64 19.18
CA LYS A 31 2.25 19.55 19.97
C LYS A 31 0.79 19.45 19.55
N ALA A 32 0.43 18.34 18.94
CA ALA A 32 -0.98 18.02 18.72
C ALA A 32 -1.66 18.19 20.08
N GLN A 33 -2.58 19.14 20.15
CA GLN A 33 -3.37 19.34 21.35
C GLN A 33 -4.09 18.03 21.62
N ALA A 34 -3.67 17.33 22.66
CA ALA A 34 -4.42 16.23 23.20
C ALA A 34 -5.83 16.76 23.50
N THR A 35 -6.80 16.31 22.71
CA THR A 35 -8.22 16.60 22.97
C THR A 35 -8.50 16.11 24.37
N LYS A 36 -8.89 17.04 25.25
CA LYS A 36 -9.32 16.69 26.62
C LYS A 36 -10.33 15.56 26.51
N PRO A 37 -10.20 14.50 27.31
CA PRO A 37 -11.20 13.46 27.33
C PRO A 37 -12.55 14.12 27.65
N VAL A 38 -13.55 13.87 26.80
CA VAL A 38 -14.92 14.30 27.04
C VAL A 38 -15.30 13.72 28.40
N PRO A 39 -15.71 14.53 29.37
CA PRO A 39 -16.09 14.00 30.67
C PRO A 39 -17.23 12.99 30.48
N ALA A 40 -17.01 11.79 30.97
CA ALA A 40 -18.04 10.77 30.98
C ALA A 40 -19.28 11.36 31.68
N ARG A 41 -20.42 11.36 30.99
CA ARG A 41 -21.70 11.75 31.59
C ARG A 41 -21.88 10.89 32.84
N PRO A 42 -22.13 11.46 34.02
CA PRO A 42 -22.32 10.66 35.21
C PRO A 42 -23.48 9.70 34.95
N ALA A 43 -23.17 8.41 34.96
CA ALA A 43 -24.18 7.37 34.86
C ALA A 43 -25.10 7.48 36.09
N LYS A 44 -26.42 7.52 35.84
CA LYS A 44 -27.38 7.42 36.89
C LYS A 44 -27.14 6.06 37.59
N PRO A 45 -26.89 6.02 38.90
CA PRO A 45 -26.66 4.73 39.57
C PRO A 45 -27.85 3.82 39.31
N ALA A 46 -27.59 2.62 38.78
CA ALA A 46 -28.61 1.60 38.60
C ALA A 46 -29.19 1.21 39.94
N PRO A 47 -30.50 0.93 40.05
CA PRO A 47 -31.06 0.41 41.27
C PRO A 47 -30.38 -0.92 41.59
N ALA A 48 -29.70 -0.99 42.73
CA ALA A 48 -28.79 -2.07 43.14
C ALA A 48 -29.45 -3.47 43.27
N GLY A 49 -30.78 -3.55 43.13
CA GLY A 49 -31.53 -4.79 43.37
C GLY A 49 -31.76 -5.72 42.18
N MET A 50 -31.80 -5.17 40.95
CA MET A 50 -32.22 -5.99 39.78
C MET A 50 -31.10 -6.81 39.15
N SER A 51 -29.84 -6.32 39.16
CA SER A 51 -28.70 -7.10 38.66
C SER A 51 -28.32 -8.28 39.55
N ALA A 52 -28.57 -8.21 40.84
CA ALA A 52 -28.28 -9.29 41.78
C ALA A 52 -29.11 -10.56 41.50
N ALA A 53 -30.38 -10.42 41.11
CA ALA A 53 -31.23 -11.54 40.73
C ALA A 53 -30.71 -12.27 39.47
N CYS A 54 -30.23 -11.53 38.48
CA CYS A 54 -29.65 -12.10 37.25
C CYS A 54 -28.33 -12.83 37.54
N LEU A 55 -27.48 -12.28 38.40
CA LEU A 55 -26.18 -12.84 38.77
C LEU A 55 -26.27 -14.10 39.61
N ALA A 56 -27.41 -14.39 40.21
CA ALA A 56 -27.66 -15.66 40.89
C ALA A 56 -27.51 -16.87 39.94
N CYS A 57 -27.92 -16.71 38.67
CA CYS A 57 -27.81 -17.73 37.63
C CYS A 57 -26.67 -17.42 36.63
N HIS A 58 -26.43 -16.15 36.29
CA HIS A 58 -25.45 -15.69 35.30
C HIS A 58 -24.15 -15.20 35.97
N LYS A 59 -23.51 -16.03 36.78
CA LYS A 59 -22.36 -15.68 37.65
C LYS A 59 -21.14 -15.15 36.91
N THR A 60 -20.99 -15.47 35.64
CA THR A 60 -19.81 -15.09 34.80
C THR A 60 -20.07 -13.91 33.88
N ASN A 61 -21.31 -13.42 33.79
CA ASN A 61 -21.70 -12.37 32.88
C ASN A 61 -21.70 -10.99 33.56
N THR A 62 -20.59 -10.64 34.20
CA THR A 62 -20.42 -9.35 34.86
C THR A 62 -19.99 -8.25 33.89
N LEU A 63 -20.39 -7.02 34.19
CA LEU A 63 -19.91 -5.81 33.47
C LEU A 63 -18.67 -5.21 34.12
N GLU A 64 -18.02 -5.92 35.05
CA GLU A 64 -16.82 -5.45 35.74
C GLU A 64 -15.71 -5.17 34.76
N GLY A 65 -15.10 -3.98 34.86
CA GLY A 65 -14.06 -3.52 33.96
C GLY A 65 -14.53 -3.13 32.55
N SER A 66 -15.84 -3.17 32.30
CA SER A 66 -16.46 -2.65 31.07
C SER A 66 -16.70 -1.14 31.18
N VAL A 67 -16.76 -0.45 30.02
CA VAL A 67 -17.26 0.95 29.93
C VAL A 67 -18.70 1.08 30.37
N HIS A 68 -19.45 -0.04 30.45
CA HIS A 68 -20.85 -0.15 30.89
C HIS A 68 -20.98 -0.67 32.33
N ALA A 69 -19.90 -0.67 33.12
CA ALA A 69 -19.90 -1.24 34.48
C ALA A 69 -20.99 -0.68 35.43
N ALA A 70 -21.42 0.57 35.18
CA ALA A 70 -22.46 1.21 35.98
C ALA A 70 -23.90 0.92 35.49
N MET A 71 -24.08 0.12 34.44
CA MET A 71 -25.39 -0.21 33.87
C MET A 71 -25.96 -1.46 34.49
N ALA A 72 -27.29 -1.54 34.52
CA ALA A 72 -28.03 -2.76 34.92
C ALA A 72 -28.20 -3.68 33.70
N CYS A 73 -28.37 -4.98 33.96
CA CYS A 73 -28.59 -5.96 32.89
C CYS A 73 -29.81 -5.60 32.02
N GLN A 74 -30.84 -5.05 32.62
CA GLN A 74 -32.08 -4.65 31.96
C GLN A 74 -31.96 -3.42 31.07
N ASP A 75 -30.91 -2.63 31.22
CA ASP A 75 -30.69 -1.48 30.33
C ASP A 75 -30.38 -1.94 28.90
N CYS A 76 -29.86 -3.17 28.75
CA CYS A 76 -29.58 -3.80 27.45
C CYS A 76 -30.59 -4.94 27.15
N HIS A 77 -30.96 -5.75 28.12
CA HIS A 77 -31.85 -6.87 27.96
C HIS A 77 -33.28 -6.46 28.38
N THR A 78 -33.95 -5.70 27.53
CA THR A 78 -35.24 -5.03 27.83
C THR A 78 -36.44 -5.97 27.90
N ILE A 79 -36.31 -7.23 27.44
CA ILE A 79 -37.41 -8.20 27.43
C ILE A 79 -37.16 -9.25 28.51
N LEU A 80 -37.17 -8.84 29.75
CA LEU A 80 -37.22 -9.73 30.90
C LEU A 80 -38.62 -9.60 31.53
N PRO A 81 -39.41 -10.66 31.57
CA PRO A 81 -40.72 -10.58 32.23
C PRO A 81 -40.55 -10.41 33.72
N GLY A 82 -41.22 -9.39 34.25
CA GLY A 82 -41.76 -9.35 35.58
C GLY A 82 -40.84 -9.28 36.79
N GLU A 83 -41.22 -8.41 37.67
CA GLU A 83 -40.79 -8.31 39.07
C GLU A 83 -41.17 -9.60 39.83
N GLY A 84 -40.20 -10.54 39.99
CA GLY A 84 -40.46 -11.74 40.77
C GLY A 84 -39.26 -12.65 40.86
N LYS A 85 -39.16 -13.40 41.95
CA LYS A 85 -38.06 -14.29 42.31
C LYS A 85 -37.89 -15.50 41.37
N ASP A 86 -38.87 -15.76 40.51
CA ASP A 86 -38.87 -16.82 39.51
C ASP A 86 -38.94 -16.20 38.13
N VAL A 87 -37.77 -16.00 37.51
CA VAL A 87 -37.65 -15.44 36.17
C VAL A 87 -37.39 -16.56 35.17
N PRO A 88 -38.43 -17.26 34.66
CA PRO A 88 -38.26 -18.08 33.49
C PRO A 88 -38.25 -17.15 32.28
N HIS A 89 -37.04 -16.81 31.80
CA HIS A 89 -36.92 -16.17 30.49
C HIS A 89 -36.75 -17.22 29.40
N ALA A 90 -37.02 -16.86 28.15
CA ALA A 90 -36.76 -17.70 27.00
C ALA A 90 -35.28 -18.12 26.96
N LYS A 91 -34.98 -19.34 26.48
CA LYS A 91 -33.61 -19.85 26.38
C LYS A 91 -32.72 -18.94 25.52
N THR A 92 -33.31 -18.21 24.57
CA THR A 92 -32.64 -17.24 23.72
C THR A 92 -33.31 -15.89 23.86
N LEU A 93 -32.52 -14.89 24.25
CA LEU A 93 -32.99 -13.50 24.25
C LEU A 93 -32.81 -12.91 22.85
N PRO A 94 -33.67 -11.97 22.44
CA PRO A 94 -33.46 -11.23 21.20
C PRO A 94 -32.10 -10.49 21.24
N PRO A 95 -31.46 -10.31 20.09
CA PRO A 95 -30.21 -9.54 19.98
C PRO A 95 -30.38 -8.13 20.56
N VAL A 96 -29.39 -7.68 21.32
CA VAL A 96 -29.38 -6.32 21.86
C VAL A 96 -29.11 -5.31 20.74
N ASP A 97 -29.97 -4.32 20.59
CA ASP A 97 -29.73 -3.21 19.69
C ASP A 97 -29.05 -2.05 20.44
N CYS A 98 -27.74 -1.93 20.27
CA CYS A 98 -26.93 -0.89 20.90
C CYS A 98 -27.29 0.52 20.42
N THR A 99 -27.90 0.64 19.23
CA THR A 99 -28.28 1.93 18.63
C THR A 99 -29.69 2.39 19.03
N ALA A 100 -30.52 1.51 19.56
CA ALA A 100 -31.93 1.80 19.84
C ALA A 100 -32.14 2.95 20.86
N ALA A 101 -31.29 3.00 21.90
CA ALA A 101 -31.46 3.98 22.97
C ALA A 101 -30.24 4.88 23.20
N CYS A 102 -29.00 4.33 23.18
CA CYS A 102 -27.81 5.02 23.68
C CYS A 102 -26.85 5.47 22.58
N HIS A 103 -26.60 4.62 21.58
CA HIS A 103 -25.63 4.89 20.52
C HIS A 103 -26.27 5.37 19.20
N ARG A 104 -27.46 6.00 19.30
CA ARG A 104 -28.27 6.48 18.17
C ARG A 104 -27.73 7.77 17.56
N GLU A 105 -27.16 8.66 18.39
CA GLU A 105 -26.81 10.00 17.97
C GLU A 105 -25.60 9.98 17.01
N PRO A 106 -25.71 10.62 15.84
CA PRO A 106 -24.60 10.71 14.91
C PRO A 106 -23.50 11.61 15.48
N ASN A 107 -22.25 11.16 15.35
CA ASN A 107 -21.12 12.03 15.59
C ASN A 107 -21.02 13.08 14.48
N ARG A 108 -21.38 14.32 14.79
CA ARG A 108 -21.42 15.42 13.79
C ARG A 108 -20.05 15.83 13.27
N THR A 109 -18.99 15.60 14.04
CA THR A 109 -17.62 15.95 13.64
C THR A 109 -16.96 14.85 12.83
N GLN A 110 -17.33 13.58 13.09
CA GLN A 110 -16.79 12.41 12.40
C GLN A 110 -17.91 11.37 12.17
N PRO A 111 -18.77 11.57 11.17
CA PRO A 111 -19.96 10.73 10.96
C PRO A 111 -19.62 9.23 10.81
N GLY A 112 -18.53 8.89 10.13
CA GLY A 112 -18.09 7.50 9.94
C GLY A 112 -17.61 6.79 11.21
N LEU A 113 -17.33 7.53 12.29
CA LEU A 113 -17.01 6.97 13.61
C LEU A 113 -18.26 6.79 14.47
N SER A 114 -19.41 7.34 14.07
CA SER A 114 -20.65 7.16 14.79
C SER A 114 -21.14 5.71 14.68
N PRO A 115 -21.54 5.06 15.79
CA PRO A 115 -22.21 3.76 15.72
C PRO A 115 -23.46 3.76 14.82
N ALA A 116 -24.16 4.89 14.72
CA ALA A 116 -25.31 5.05 13.81
C ALA A 116 -24.96 4.79 12.34
N ALA A 117 -23.72 5.09 11.91
CA ALA A 117 -23.26 4.82 10.55
C ALA A 117 -23.16 3.31 10.20
N TYR A 118 -23.19 2.45 11.22
CA TYR A 118 -23.19 1.00 11.02
C TYR A 118 -24.41 0.53 10.21
N ALA A 119 -25.57 1.16 10.39
CA ALA A 119 -26.79 0.80 9.67
C ALA A 119 -26.65 0.89 8.14
N ASP A 120 -25.75 1.76 7.65
CA ASP A 120 -25.48 1.97 6.22
C ASP A 120 -24.29 1.15 5.72
N SER A 121 -23.59 0.45 6.63
CA SER A 121 -22.48 -0.45 6.26
C SER A 121 -22.98 -1.74 5.60
N VAL A 122 -22.07 -2.46 4.94
CA VAL A 122 -22.38 -3.80 4.38
C VAL A 122 -22.87 -4.76 5.43
N HIS A 123 -22.31 -4.68 6.63
CA HIS A 123 -22.71 -5.52 7.76
C HIS A 123 -24.13 -5.15 8.23
N GLY A 124 -24.41 -3.86 8.44
CA GLY A 124 -25.74 -3.39 8.82
C GLY A 124 -26.81 -3.68 7.75
N GLN A 125 -26.48 -3.50 6.48
CA GLN A 125 -27.37 -3.85 5.38
C GLN A 125 -27.61 -5.37 5.30
N GLY A 126 -26.58 -6.19 5.53
CA GLY A 126 -26.73 -7.64 5.61
C GLY A 126 -27.67 -8.06 6.74
N LEU A 127 -27.56 -7.45 7.93
CA LEU A 127 -28.51 -7.69 9.02
C LEU A 127 -29.94 -7.32 8.64
N LYS A 128 -30.16 -6.20 7.98
CA LYS A 128 -31.49 -5.79 7.48
C LYS A 128 -32.09 -6.81 6.50
N ARG A 129 -31.25 -7.50 5.71
CA ARG A 129 -31.67 -8.59 4.82
C ARG A 129 -31.87 -9.92 5.54
N GLY A 130 -31.62 -9.99 6.86
CA GLY A 130 -31.75 -11.21 7.65
C GLY A 130 -30.58 -12.19 7.51
N GLU A 131 -29.43 -11.73 7.04
CA GLU A 131 -28.22 -12.55 6.94
C GLU A 131 -27.62 -12.82 8.31
N LYS A 132 -27.31 -14.10 8.59
CA LYS A 132 -26.89 -14.55 9.93
C LYS A 132 -25.39 -14.51 10.16
N ASP A 133 -24.60 -14.43 9.08
CA ASP A 133 -23.13 -14.53 9.14
C ASP A 133 -22.45 -13.16 9.06
N VAL A 134 -23.21 -12.08 9.19
CA VAL A 134 -22.67 -10.71 9.20
C VAL A 134 -22.35 -10.25 10.62
N ALA A 135 -21.32 -9.40 10.74
CA ALA A 135 -20.85 -8.93 12.02
C ALA A 135 -21.86 -8.00 12.72
N HIS A 136 -22.18 -8.27 13.99
CA HIS A 136 -22.92 -7.38 14.88
C HIS A 136 -21.97 -6.50 15.69
N CYS A 137 -22.50 -5.54 16.42
CA CYS A 137 -21.70 -4.67 17.28
C CYS A 137 -20.80 -5.46 18.24
N TRP A 138 -21.32 -6.52 18.85
CA TRP A 138 -20.58 -7.35 19.81
C TRP A 138 -19.52 -8.27 19.20
N ASP A 139 -19.59 -8.55 17.91
CA ASP A 139 -18.56 -9.36 17.24
C ASP A 139 -17.25 -8.59 17.11
N CYS A 140 -17.34 -7.26 17.02
CA CYS A 140 -16.18 -6.36 17.05
C CYS A 140 -15.85 -5.89 18.47
N HIS A 141 -16.84 -5.42 19.25
CA HIS A 141 -16.61 -4.74 20.51
C HIS A 141 -16.59 -5.67 21.74
N GLY A 142 -17.01 -6.92 21.58
CA GLY A 142 -17.28 -7.82 22.70
C GLY A 142 -18.68 -7.63 23.27
N LYS A 143 -19.04 -8.44 24.26
CA LYS A 143 -20.40 -8.47 24.84
C LYS A 143 -20.47 -7.71 26.17
N HIS A 144 -20.03 -8.33 27.25
CA HIS A 144 -20.11 -7.74 28.58
C HIS A 144 -18.86 -7.01 29.03
N ASN A 145 -17.69 -7.35 28.47
CA ASN A 145 -16.38 -6.79 28.82
C ASN A 145 -15.89 -5.71 27.82
N ILE A 146 -16.81 -4.87 27.34
CA ILE A 146 -16.49 -3.81 26.37
C ILE A 146 -15.54 -2.79 27.01
N LYS A 147 -14.35 -2.65 26.44
CA LYS A 147 -13.30 -1.74 26.92
C LYS A 147 -13.18 -0.50 26.04
N PRO A 148 -12.63 0.62 26.60
CA PRO A 148 -12.30 1.79 25.78
C PRO A 148 -11.41 1.42 24.60
N VAL A 149 -11.62 2.05 23.45
CA VAL A 149 -10.84 1.77 22.22
C VAL A 149 -9.33 1.94 22.43
N LEU A 150 -8.94 2.87 23.30
CA LEU A 150 -7.53 3.14 23.60
C LEU A 150 -6.92 2.16 24.62
N ASP A 151 -7.73 1.34 25.29
CA ASP A 151 -7.23 0.29 26.18
C ASP A 151 -6.55 -0.80 25.32
N PRO A 152 -5.28 -1.15 25.56
CA PRO A 152 -4.60 -2.21 24.81
C PRO A 152 -5.29 -3.57 24.89
N ALA A 153 -6.07 -3.82 25.95
CA ALA A 153 -6.86 -5.02 26.12
C ALA A 153 -8.24 -4.96 25.44
N SER A 154 -8.59 -3.82 24.83
CA SER A 154 -9.80 -3.70 24.02
C SER A 154 -9.72 -4.58 22.80
N VAL A 155 -10.79 -5.29 22.49
CA VAL A 155 -10.90 -6.10 21.26
C VAL A 155 -10.69 -5.23 20.01
N VAL A 156 -11.13 -3.98 20.05
CA VAL A 156 -11.00 -2.99 18.96
C VAL A 156 -9.84 -2.02 19.17
N SER A 157 -8.87 -2.33 20.04
CA SER A 157 -7.62 -1.58 20.03
C SER A 157 -6.91 -1.75 18.66
N ARG A 158 -6.19 -0.72 18.21
CA ARG A 158 -5.59 -0.73 16.87
C ARG A 158 -4.80 -2.00 16.55
N LYS A 159 -4.04 -2.52 17.51
CA LYS A 159 -3.29 -3.78 17.36
C LYS A 159 -4.20 -4.98 17.13
N ASN A 160 -5.39 -4.98 17.70
CA ASN A 160 -6.30 -6.12 17.68
C ASN A 160 -7.27 -6.10 16.49
N ILE A 161 -7.50 -4.94 15.86
CA ILE A 161 -8.41 -4.78 14.71
C ILE A 161 -8.19 -5.83 13.62
N PRO A 162 -6.96 -6.09 13.13
CA PRO A 162 -6.77 -7.09 12.08
C PRO A 162 -7.22 -8.49 12.49
N LEU A 163 -6.99 -8.86 13.75
CA LEU A 163 -7.43 -10.15 14.30
C LEU A 163 -8.96 -10.25 14.41
N VAL A 164 -9.63 -9.14 14.71
CA VAL A 164 -11.11 -9.09 14.76
C VAL A 164 -11.70 -9.35 13.38
N CYS A 165 -11.19 -8.65 12.39
CA CYS A 165 -11.66 -8.80 11.01
C CYS A 165 -11.39 -10.20 10.46
N SER A 166 -10.23 -10.80 10.77
CA SER A 166 -9.83 -12.11 10.27
C SER A 166 -10.73 -13.24 10.71
N ARG A 167 -11.44 -13.10 11.84
CA ARG A 167 -12.36 -14.14 12.35
C ARG A 167 -13.40 -14.58 11.31
N CYS A 168 -13.82 -13.64 10.44
CA CYS A 168 -14.76 -13.91 9.36
C CYS A 168 -14.09 -13.81 7.99
N HIS A 169 -13.21 -12.81 7.79
CA HIS A 169 -12.57 -12.55 6.50
C HIS A 169 -11.41 -13.51 6.13
N GLU A 170 -11.12 -14.51 6.97
CA GLU A 170 -10.29 -15.69 6.66
C GLU A 170 -11.13 -16.97 6.56
N ASN A 171 -12.45 -16.88 6.75
CA ASN A 171 -13.33 -18.03 6.64
C ASN A 171 -13.79 -18.22 5.19
N MET A 172 -13.33 -19.28 4.55
CA MET A 172 -13.63 -19.58 3.14
C MET A 172 -15.14 -19.66 2.86
N ASN A 173 -15.95 -20.13 3.80
CA ASN A 173 -17.41 -20.16 3.62
C ASN A 173 -18.01 -18.76 3.51
N VAL A 174 -17.48 -17.82 4.29
CA VAL A 174 -17.89 -16.39 4.24
C VAL A 174 -17.39 -15.77 2.95
N ILE A 175 -16.13 -16.01 2.60
CA ILE A 175 -15.48 -15.48 1.40
C ILE A 175 -16.26 -15.92 0.14
N ILE A 176 -16.56 -17.19 0.02
CA ILE A 176 -17.30 -17.74 -1.13
C ILE A 176 -18.74 -17.22 -1.15
N LYS A 177 -19.43 -17.27 0.00
CA LYS A 177 -20.85 -16.87 0.10
C LYS A 177 -21.07 -15.43 -0.32
N TYR A 178 -20.18 -14.53 0.07
CA TYR A 178 -20.31 -13.10 -0.20
C TYR A 178 -19.46 -12.60 -1.37
N ASN A 179 -18.84 -13.52 -2.12
CA ASN A 179 -17.96 -13.21 -3.25
C ASN A 179 -16.90 -12.14 -2.89
N ILE A 180 -16.21 -12.36 -1.76
CA ILE A 180 -15.13 -11.48 -1.31
C ILE A 180 -13.90 -11.75 -2.17
N HIS A 181 -13.40 -10.74 -2.90
CA HIS A 181 -12.33 -10.92 -3.88
C HIS A 181 -10.94 -11.18 -3.30
N ALA A 182 -10.73 -10.96 -2.00
CA ALA A 182 -9.46 -11.25 -1.34
C ALA A 182 -9.52 -12.61 -0.63
N GLU A 183 -8.69 -13.55 -1.05
CA GLU A 183 -8.69 -14.91 -0.49
C GLU A 183 -8.20 -14.96 0.97
N SER A 184 -7.22 -14.13 1.32
CA SER A 184 -6.61 -14.12 2.66
C SER A 184 -6.13 -12.70 3.05
N PRO A 185 -7.03 -11.73 3.20
CA PRO A 185 -6.66 -10.33 3.40
C PRO A 185 -5.84 -10.10 4.68
N TYR A 186 -6.05 -10.90 5.74
CA TYR A 186 -5.26 -10.82 6.95
C TYR A 186 -3.83 -11.33 6.75
N GLN A 187 -3.66 -12.49 6.08
CA GLN A 187 -2.34 -13.05 5.82
C GLN A 187 -1.52 -12.14 4.90
N GLU A 188 -2.16 -11.56 3.90
CA GLU A 188 -1.55 -10.57 3.02
C GLU A 188 -1.14 -9.32 3.80
N TYR A 189 -2.05 -8.78 4.63
CA TYR A 189 -1.78 -7.64 5.49
C TYR A 189 -0.58 -7.90 6.41
N MET A 190 -0.47 -9.09 7.02
CA MET A 190 0.64 -9.44 7.89
C MET A 190 2.00 -9.38 7.18
N LYS A 191 2.05 -9.67 5.89
CA LYS A 191 3.26 -9.56 5.05
C LYS A 191 3.56 -8.13 4.61
N SER A 192 2.58 -7.23 4.68
CA SER A 192 2.71 -5.84 4.25
C SER A 192 3.64 -5.03 5.14
N VAL A 193 4.08 -3.86 4.65
CA VAL A 193 4.84 -2.89 5.47
C VAL A 193 4.04 -2.41 6.67
N HIS A 194 2.71 -2.28 6.53
CA HIS A 194 1.83 -1.84 7.61
C HIS A 194 1.66 -2.93 8.68
N GLY A 195 1.39 -4.17 8.28
CA GLY A 195 1.27 -5.30 9.21
C GLY A 195 2.56 -5.55 9.99
N ARG A 196 3.71 -5.58 9.30
CA ARG A 196 5.02 -5.68 9.94
C ARG A 196 5.30 -4.50 10.89
N ALA A 197 4.89 -3.29 10.52
CA ALA A 197 5.04 -2.14 11.41
C ALA A 197 4.22 -2.27 12.68
N VAL A 198 2.99 -2.78 12.59
CA VAL A 198 2.12 -3.01 13.75
C VAL A 198 2.67 -4.11 14.66
N TYR A 199 3.03 -5.26 14.10
CA TYR A 199 3.27 -6.46 14.90
C TYR A 199 4.75 -6.70 15.23
N GLU A 200 5.66 -6.38 14.32
CA GLU A 200 7.10 -6.59 14.52
C GLU A 200 7.77 -5.37 15.16
N LYS A 201 7.29 -4.14 14.83
CA LYS A 201 7.91 -2.90 15.29
C LYS A 201 7.12 -2.18 16.39
N GLY A 202 5.96 -2.71 16.78
CA GLY A 202 5.13 -2.11 17.82
C GLY A 202 4.51 -0.76 17.46
N LEU A 203 4.40 -0.43 16.17
CA LEU A 203 3.94 0.87 15.67
C LEU A 203 2.42 0.92 15.41
N ALA A 204 1.62 0.19 16.19
CA ALA A 204 0.17 0.13 16.02
C ALA A 204 -0.53 1.50 16.06
N GLY A 205 0.04 2.48 16.78
CA GLY A 205 -0.49 3.85 16.83
C GLY A 205 -0.29 4.66 15.55
N PHE A 206 0.62 4.25 14.67
CA PHE A 206 1.05 5.02 13.50
C PHE A 206 0.83 4.28 12.18
N ALA A 207 0.99 2.96 12.16
CA ALA A 207 0.80 2.16 10.96
C ALA A 207 -0.68 1.92 10.68
N ALA A 208 -1.04 1.86 9.38
CA ALA A 208 -2.42 1.62 8.97
C ALA A 208 -2.89 0.21 9.38
N VAL A 209 -4.14 0.13 9.85
CA VAL A 209 -4.87 -1.11 10.10
C VAL A 209 -6.12 -1.14 9.22
N CYS A 210 -6.85 -2.24 9.20
CA CYS A 210 -7.98 -2.45 8.30
C CYS A 210 -8.95 -1.26 8.24
N THR A 211 -9.29 -0.69 9.39
CA THR A 211 -10.25 0.42 9.49
C THR A 211 -9.76 1.76 8.94
N ASP A 212 -8.46 1.94 8.76
CA ASP A 212 -7.94 3.19 8.19
C ASP A 212 -8.23 3.29 6.69
N CYS A 213 -8.34 2.14 6.01
CA CYS A 213 -8.70 2.05 4.60
C CYS A 213 -10.19 1.79 4.38
N HIS A 214 -10.78 0.87 5.16
CA HIS A 214 -12.14 0.39 4.95
C HIS A 214 -13.22 1.17 5.75
N GLY A 215 -12.81 2.09 6.61
CA GLY A 215 -13.71 2.76 7.54
C GLY A 215 -13.97 1.95 8.81
N VAL A 216 -14.73 2.53 9.74
CA VAL A 216 -14.97 1.92 11.07
C VAL A 216 -16.37 1.33 11.12
N HIS A 217 -17.42 2.17 11.24
CA HIS A 217 -18.79 1.73 11.31
C HIS A 217 -19.52 1.78 9.96
N ASN A 218 -19.04 2.59 9.01
CA ASN A 218 -19.59 2.76 7.67
C ASN A 218 -18.86 1.93 6.60
N ILE A 219 -18.43 0.73 6.95
CA ILE A 219 -17.72 -0.17 6.02
C ILE A 219 -18.61 -0.45 4.80
N GLN A 220 -18.14 -0.10 3.60
CA GLN A 220 -18.90 -0.20 2.37
C GLN A 220 -18.61 -1.52 1.61
N GLY A 221 -19.53 -1.95 0.74
CA GLY A 221 -19.37 -3.12 -0.11
C GLY A 221 -18.33 -2.93 -1.23
N VAL A 222 -17.95 -4.03 -1.87
CA VAL A 222 -16.84 -4.06 -2.85
C VAL A 222 -16.98 -3.01 -3.95
N GLY A 223 -18.19 -2.74 -4.47
CA GLY A 223 -18.43 -1.69 -5.47
C GLY A 223 -18.12 -0.28 -4.97
N GLU A 224 -18.40 0.01 -3.71
CA GLU A 224 -18.13 1.30 -3.06
C GLU A 224 -16.72 1.31 -2.41
N ILE A 225 -16.21 0.16 -1.97
CA ILE A 225 -14.82 0.01 -1.48
C ILE A 225 -13.83 0.32 -2.59
N HIS A 226 -14.08 -0.08 -3.83
CA HIS A 226 -13.23 0.31 -4.93
C HIS A 226 -13.14 1.84 -5.07
N LYS A 227 -14.17 2.56 -4.65
CA LYS A 227 -14.12 4.03 -4.62
C LYS A 227 -13.41 4.59 -3.38
N GLN A 228 -13.54 3.98 -2.21
CA GLN A 228 -12.98 4.51 -0.95
C GLN A 228 -11.59 3.99 -0.61
N ALA A 229 -11.40 2.68 -0.58
CA ALA A 229 -10.11 2.07 -0.19
C ALA A 229 -9.05 2.31 -1.27
N ARG A 230 -9.46 2.38 -2.54
CA ARG A 230 -8.58 2.73 -3.66
C ARG A 230 -8.42 4.24 -3.84
N ASN A 231 -9.22 5.07 -3.17
CA ASN A 231 -9.09 6.51 -3.26
C ASN A 231 -7.69 6.95 -2.78
N PRO A 232 -6.90 7.62 -3.62
CA PRO A 232 -5.58 8.12 -3.25
C PRO A 232 -5.59 9.03 -2.03
N GLU A 233 -6.70 9.73 -1.76
CA GLU A 233 -6.88 10.56 -0.56
C GLU A 233 -6.81 9.74 0.73
N THR A 234 -7.22 8.48 0.72
CA THR A 234 -7.11 7.58 1.87
C THR A 234 -5.66 7.34 2.24
N CYS A 235 -4.81 7.08 1.25
CA CYS A 235 -3.36 6.98 1.45
C CYS A 235 -2.75 8.33 1.87
N GLY A 236 -3.23 9.41 1.27
CA GLY A 236 -2.79 10.79 1.50
C GLY A 236 -2.97 11.28 2.95
N LYS A 237 -3.89 10.70 3.72
CA LYS A 237 -4.08 11.02 5.15
C LYS A 237 -2.79 10.81 5.96
N CYS A 238 -2.01 9.80 5.61
CA CYS A 238 -0.75 9.45 6.26
C CYS A 238 0.48 9.75 5.38
N HIS A 239 0.32 9.76 4.05
CA HIS A 239 1.37 10.00 3.06
C HIS A 239 1.13 11.30 2.26
N PRO A 240 1.01 12.48 2.91
CA PRO A 240 0.58 13.72 2.25
C PRO A 240 1.56 14.21 1.17
N VAL A 241 2.87 14.02 1.36
CA VAL A 241 3.90 14.44 0.39
C VAL A 241 3.77 13.63 -0.89
N ILE A 242 3.70 12.31 -0.77
CA ILE A 242 3.54 11.39 -1.91
C ILE A 242 2.23 11.63 -2.63
N PHE A 243 1.16 11.88 -1.88
CA PHE A 243 -0.13 12.21 -2.48
C PHE A 243 -0.10 13.53 -3.24
N ALA A 244 0.62 14.54 -2.77
CA ALA A 244 0.81 15.80 -3.48
C ALA A 244 1.55 15.59 -4.82
N GLU A 245 2.64 14.80 -4.82
CA GLU A 245 3.37 14.42 -6.04
C GLU A 245 2.47 13.67 -7.02
N TYR A 246 1.70 12.68 -6.52
CA TYR A 246 0.79 11.90 -7.35
C TYR A 246 -0.29 12.78 -7.98
N LYS A 247 -0.93 13.68 -7.22
CA LYS A 247 -1.93 14.62 -7.76
C LYS A 247 -1.41 15.46 -8.93
N ASP A 248 -0.13 15.79 -8.89
CA ASP A 248 0.55 16.60 -9.91
C ASP A 248 0.95 15.78 -11.14
N SER A 249 0.96 14.46 -11.04
CA SER A 249 1.25 13.55 -12.13
C SER A 249 0.13 13.49 -13.17
N ILE A 250 0.42 12.96 -14.35
CA ILE A 250 -0.62 12.70 -15.36
C ILE A 250 -1.64 11.68 -14.86
N HIS A 251 -1.18 10.63 -14.16
CA HIS A 251 -2.06 9.61 -13.60
C HIS A 251 -2.98 10.19 -12.53
N GLY A 252 -2.46 10.95 -11.58
CA GLY A 252 -3.24 11.55 -10.51
C GLY A 252 -4.24 12.59 -11.00
N ARG A 253 -3.83 13.46 -11.94
CA ARG A 253 -4.75 14.45 -12.55
C ARG A 253 -5.92 13.78 -13.23
N GLU A 254 -5.68 12.70 -13.96
CA GLU A 254 -6.74 11.98 -14.65
C GLU A 254 -7.60 11.15 -13.68
N ALA A 255 -7.00 10.53 -12.66
CA ALA A 255 -7.72 9.80 -11.62
C ALA A 255 -8.71 10.71 -10.87
N LEU A 256 -8.30 11.92 -10.52
CA LEU A 256 -9.15 12.90 -9.83
C LEU A 256 -10.30 13.45 -10.71
N LYS A 257 -10.18 13.32 -12.04
CA LYS A 257 -11.29 13.58 -12.97
C LYS A 257 -12.24 12.40 -13.13
N GLY A 258 -11.97 11.28 -12.44
CA GLY A 258 -12.78 10.05 -12.52
C GLY A 258 -12.40 9.12 -13.68
N ASN A 259 -11.25 9.29 -14.29
CA ASN A 259 -10.77 8.40 -15.33
C ASN A 259 -10.37 7.04 -14.70
N ILE A 260 -11.06 5.98 -15.11
CA ILE A 260 -10.88 4.62 -14.59
C ILE A 260 -9.74 3.83 -15.26
N ASP A 261 -9.19 4.33 -16.36
CA ASP A 261 -8.11 3.66 -17.10
C ASP A 261 -6.72 3.97 -16.51
N VAL A 262 -6.63 4.89 -15.52
CA VAL A 262 -5.36 5.29 -14.93
C VAL A 262 -5.10 4.63 -13.59
N PRO A 263 -3.83 4.32 -13.25
CA PRO A 263 -3.53 3.61 -12.01
C PRO A 263 -3.71 4.50 -10.78
N LEU A 264 -4.24 3.91 -9.73
CA LEU A 264 -4.27 4.44 -8.37
C LEU A 264 -3.08 3.88 -7.56
N CYS A 265 -2.93 4.29 -6.31
CA CYS A 265 -1.81 3.87 -5.47
C CYS A 265 -1.68 2.34 -5.38
N VAL A 266 -2.81 1.65 -5.21
CA VAL A 266 -2.87 0.20 -5.03
C VAL A 266 -2.52 -0.59 -6.30
N ASP A 267 -2.71 -0.01 -7.48
CA ASP A 267 -2.38 -0.68 -8.76
C ASP A 267 -0.88 -0.88 -8.93
N CYS A 268 -0.07 -0.03 -8.29
CA CYS A 268 1.38 -0.16 -8.25
C CYS A 268 1.89 -0.84 -6.98
N HIS A 269 1.29 -0.53 -5.82
CA HIS A 269 1.79 -0.97 -4.53
C HIS A 269 1.14 -2.24 -3.98
N GLY A 270 0.05 -2.71 -4.59
CA GLY A 270 -0.81 -3.76 -4.06
C GLY A 270 -1.82 -3.24 -3.04
N GLU A 271 -2.81 -4.04 -2.71
CA GLU A 271 -3.88 -3.68 -1.78
C GLU A 271 -3.52 -4.08 -0.34
N HIS A 272 -3.68 -5.36 0.00
CA HIS A 272 -3.36 -5.86 1.34
C HIS A 272 -1.87 -6.18 1.52
N THR A 273 -1.18 -6.53 0.44
CA THR A 273 0.24 -6.88 0.44
C THR A 273 1.18 -5.70 0.24
N VAL A 274 0.75 -4.46 0.50
CA VAL A 274 1.60 -3.27 0.30
C VAL A 274 3.03 -3.53 0.77
N ALA A 275 3.94 -3.80 -0.20
CA ALA A 275 5.30 -4.22 0.09
C ALA A 275 6.29 -3.05 -0.04
N SER A 276 7.42 -3.16 0.65
CA SER A 276 8.50 -2.18 0.47
C SER A 276 9.10 -2.29 -0.94
N PRO A 277 9.42 -1.19 -1.62
CA PRO A 277 10.17 -1.24 -2.89
C PRO A 277 11.52 -1.97 -2.79
N ARG A 278 12.02 -2.18 -1.57
CA ARG A 278 13.25 -2.95 -1.29
C ARG A 278 13.00 -4.46 -1.26
N ASP A 279 11.77 -4.90 -1.09
CA ASP A 279 11.41 -6.32 -1.10
C ASP A 279 11.41 -6.82 -2.56
N ILE A 280 12.19 -7.87 -2.86
CA ILE A 280 12.41 -8.36 -4.24
C ILE A 280 11.11 -8.73 -4.94
N GLY A 281 10.12 -9.22 -4.20
CA GLY A 281 8.80 -9.59 -4.71
C GLY A 281 7.81 -8.43 -4.84
N ALA A 282 8.17 -7.22 -4.39
CA ALA A 282 7.26 -6.08 -4.50
C ALA A 282 7.05 -5.68 -5.96
N PRO A 283 5.81 -5.36 -6.39
CA PRO A 283 5.56 -4.82 -7.72
C PRO A 283 6.40 -3.57 -8.02
N THR A 284 6.64 -2.76 -6.98
CA THR A 284 7.43 -1.52 -7.05
C THR A 284 8.93 -1.73 -6.82
N SER A 285 9.41 -2.97 -6.70
CA SER A 285 10.85 -3.24 -6.65
C SER A 285 11.51 -2.91 -8.00
N LYS A 286 12.77 -2.51 -7.96
CA LYS A 286 13.48 -2.03 -9.14
C LYS A 286 13.39 -2.99 -10.33
N LYS A 287 13.46 -4.28 -10.07
CA LYS A 287 13.36 -5.34 -11.08
C LYS A 287 11.95 -5.43 -11.69
N ASN A 288 10.90 -5.24 -10.88
CA ASN A 288 9.53 -5.50 -11.28
C ASN A 288 8.82 -4.25 -11.85
N ILE A 289 9.43 -3.06 -11.77
CA ILE A 289 8.86 -1.83 -12.34
C ILE A 289 8.46 -1.96 -13.82
N PRO A 290 9.27 -2.57 -14.70
CA PRO A 290 8.86 -2.74 -16.11
C PRO A 290 7.56 -3.55 -16.24
N ASP A 291 7.40 -4.62 -15.47
CA ASP A 291 6.21 -5.48 -15.48
C ASP A 291 5.00 -4.71 -14.94
N THR A 292 5.17 -3.97 -13.85
CA THR A 292 4.12 -3.13 -13.25
C THR A 292 3.61 -2.09 -14.24
N CYS A 293 4.50 -1.38 -14.92
CA CYS A 293 4.13 -0.41 -15.95
C CYS A 293 3.47 -1.08 -17.17
N SER A 294 3.98 -2.25 -17.56
CA SER A 294 3.48 -3.00 -18.73
C SER A 294 2.03 -3.46 -18.56
N GLY A 295 1.59 -3.65 -17.31
CA GLY A 295 0.21 -4.00 -17.00
C GLY A 295 -0.85 -3.14 -17.69
N CYS A 296 -0.51 -1.87 -17.96
CA CYS A 296 -1.34 -0.95 -18.74
C CYS A 296 -0.66 -0.52 -20.04
N HIS A 297 0.63 -0.12 -19.99
CA HIS A 297 1.34 0.48 -21.12
C HIS A 297 1.66 -0.49 -22.27
N ALA A 298 1.50 -1.81 -22.08
CA ALA A 298 1.57 -2.80 -23.14
C ALA A 298 0.19 -3.14 -23.75
N ARG A 299 -0.91 -2.54 -23.26
CA ARG A 299 -2.27 -2.81 -23.75
C ARG A 299 -2.67 -1.84 -24.86
N PRO A 300 -2.77 -2.31 -26.13
CA PRO A 300 -3.10 -1.44 -27.25
C PRO A 300 -4.48 -0.77 -27.11
N GLU A 301 -5.44 -1.45 -26.51
CA GLU A 301 -6.81 -0.95 -26.30
C GLU A 301 -6.85 0.26 -25.36
N ILE A 302 -5.98 0.29 -24.33
CA ILE A 302 -5.86 1.43 -23.42
C ILE A 302 -5.01 2.53 -24.08
N MET A 303 -3.82 2.18 -24.54
CA MET A 303 -2.84 3.16 -25.06
C MET A 303 -3.38 3.94 -26.26
N LYS A 304 -4.15 3.30 -27.13
CA LYS A 304 -4.76 3.94 -28.30
C LYS A 304 -5.72 5.08 -27.92
N LYS A 305 -6.45 4.95 -26.80
CA LYS A 305 -7.37 6.00 -26.33
C LYS A 305 -6.64 7.31 -26.02
N TYR A 306 -5.38 7.20 -25.58
CA TYR A 306 -4.55 8.34 -25.16
C TYR A 306 -3.48 8.73 -26.16
N GLY A 307 -3.50 8.15 -27.37
CA GLY A 307 -2.49 8.43 -28.41
C GLY A 307 -1.06 7.99 -28.05
N ILE A 308 -0.93 7.05 -27.11
CA ILE A 308 0.37 6.53 -26.65
C ILE A 308 0.69 5.29 -27.47
N PRO A 309 1.87 5.21 -28.12
CA PRO A 309 2.29 4.00 -28.82
C PRO A 309 2.44 2.81 -27.85
N ALA A 310 1.74 1.72 -28.12
CA ALA A 310 1.74 0.51 -27.26
C ALA A 310 3.06 -0.29 -27.32
N ASP A 311 3.98 0.08 -28.21
CA ASP A 311 5.29 -0.58 -28.34
C ASP A 311 6.36 -0.04 -27.37
N ARG A 312 6.02 0.93 -26.50
CA ARG A 312 6.96 1.55 -25.58
C ARG A 312 7.62 0.54 -24.63
N ILE A 313 6.85 -0.40 -24.14
CA ILE A 313 7.37 -1.48 -23.27
C ILE A 313 8.30 -2.39 -24.07
N ARG A 314 7.90 -2.83 -25.27
CA ARG A 314 8.73 -3.69 -26.11
C ARG A 314 10.05 -3.00 -26.47
N THR A 315 10.00 -1.73 -26.88
CA THR A 315 11.20 -0.96 -27.25
C THR A 315 12.13 -0.72 -26.05
N PHE A 316 11.58 -0.64 -24.83
CA PHE A 316 12.39 -0.61 -23.60
C PHE A 316 13.07 -1.97 -23.35
N ILE A 317 12.33 -3.07 -23.39
CA ILE A 317 12.85 -4.43 -23.15
C ILE A 317 13.97 -4.76 -24.14
N GLU A 318 13.85 -4.33 -25.40
CA GLU A 318 14.85 -4.50 -26.46
C GLU A 318 16.05 -3.54 -26.33
N SER A 319 15.99 -2.53 -25.45
CA SER A 319 17.08 -1.60 -25.19
C SER A 319 18.17 -2.21 -24.32
N PHE A 320 19.35 -1.56 -24.29
CA PHE A 320 20.44 -1.97 -23.38
C PHE A 320 19.97 -2.04 -21.92
N HIS A 321 19.29 -1.00 -21.43
CA HIS A 321 18.78 -0.97 -20.05
C HIS A 321 17.78 -2.11 -19.77
N GLY A 322 16.85 -2.36 -20.70
CA GLY A 322 15.87 -3.44 -20.53
C GLY A 322 16.51 -4.83 -20.54
N ILE A 323 17.48 -5.06 -21.43
CA ILE A 323 18.24 -6.33 -21.50
C ILE A 323 19.01 -6.55 -20.19
N ALA A 324 19.73 -5.54 -19.71
CA ALA A 324 20.53 -5.66 -18.48
C ALA A 324 19.67 -5.94 -17.25
N ILE A 325 18.50 -5.26 -17.11
CA ILE A 325 17.53 -5.58 -16.06
C ILE A 325 17.01 -7.01 -16.18
N GLY A 326 16.69 -7.45 -17.39
CA GLY A 326 16.25 -8.82 -17.66
C GLY A 326 17.29 -9.86 -17.28
N LEU A 327 18.57 -9.53 -17.39
CA LEU A 327 19.69 -10.37 -16.91
C LEU A 327 19.96 -10.26 -15.41
N GLY A 328 19.19 -9.44 -14.69
CA GLY A 328 19.25 -9.32 -13.23
C GLY A 328 20.12 -8.18 -12.71
N ASP A 329 20.60 -7.27 -13.58
CA ASP A 329 21.33 -6.09 -13.13
C ASP A 329 20.40 -5.13 -12.37
N LYS A 330 20.75 -4.87 -11.11
CA LYS A 330 19.99 -3.98 -10.23
C LYS A 330 20.41 -2.50 -10.32
N ALA A 331 21.53 -2.21 -10.96
CA ALA A 331 22.04 -0.86 -11.11
C ALA A 331 21.41 -0.14 -12.31
N GLU A 332 20.95 -0.90 -13.32
CA GLU A 332 20.44 -0.36 -14.57
C GLU A 332 19.14 0.44 -14.42
N ALA A 333 18.96 1.39 -15.34
CA ALA A 333 17.79 2.27 -15.35
C ALA A 333 16.53 1.54 -15.80
N ASN A 334 15.45 1.68 -15.03
CA ASN A 334 14.10 1.23 -15.39
C ASN A 334 13.19 2.41 -15.79
N CYS A 335 11.90 2.16 -15.99
CA CYS A 335 10.94 3.18 -16.41
C CYS A 335 10.90 4.37 -15.42
N SER A 336 10.91 4.11 -14.11
CA SER A 336 10.81 5.15 -13.09
C SER A 336 12.08 6.01 -12.96
N ASP A 337 13.23 5.49 -13.34
CA ASP A 337 14.48 6.25 -13.30
C ASP A 337 14.49 7.40 -14.33
N CYS A 338 13.74 7.25 -15.42
CA CYS A 338 13.60 8.25 -16.47
C CYS A 338 12.31 9.08 -16.32
N HIS A 339 11.19 8.42 -16.03
CA HIS A 339 9.87 9.05 -16.03
C HIS A 339 9.44 9.62 -14.67
N GLY A 340 10.19 9.33 -13.60
CA GLY A 340 9.79 9.63 -12.22
C GLY A 340 8.93 8.52 -11.62
N VAL A 341 8.61 8.65 -10.34
CA VAL A 341 7.87 7.64 -9.57
C VAL A 341 6.42 8.08 -9.38
N HIS A 342 6.19 9.09 -8.54
CA HIS A 342 4.84 9.57 -8.23
C HIS A 342 4.45 10.80 -9.06
N ASN A 343 5.43 11.55 -9.58
CA ASN A 343 5.27 12.79 -10.34
C ASN A 343 5.43 12.61 -11.86
N ILE A 344 5.00 11.45 -12.38
CA ILE A 344 5.11 11.11 -13.80
C ILE A 344 4.36 12.15 -14.65
N ARG A 345 5.06 12.79 -15.61
CA ARG A 345 4.53 13.84 -16.48
C ARG A 345 4.68 13.48 -17.96
N PRO A 346 3.78 13.96 -18.83
CA PRO A 346 3.94 13.81 -20.28
C PRO A 346 5.27 14.39 -20.75
N ALA A 347 5.87 13.82 -21.80
CA ALA A 347 7.14 14.29 -22.36
C ALA A 347 7.10 15.75 -22.88
N ILE A 348 5.90 16.25 -23.20
CA ILE A 348 5.70 17.64 -23.65
C ILE A 348 5.64 18.65 -22.49
N ASP A 349 5.48 18.17 -21.23
CA ASP A 349 5.47 19.04 -20.06
C ASP A 349 6.90 19.48 -19.74
N PRO A 350 7.20 20.80 -19.69
CA PRO A 350 8.56 21.29 -19.40
C PRO A 350 9.12 20.82 -18.05
N ALA A 351 8.24 20.46 -17.09
CA ALA A 351 8.63 19.90 -15.80
C ALA A 351 8.87 18.38 -15.84
N SER A 352 8.61 17.71 -16.97
CA SER A 352 8.84 16.27 -17.13
C SER A 352 10.32 15.96 -17.13
N MET A 353 10.75 14.90 -16.45
CA MET A 353 12.12 14.42 -16.49
C MET A 353 12.54 13.96 -17.90
N VAL A 354 11.57 13.57 -18.74
CA VAL A 354 11.80 13.15 -20.13
C VAL A 354 11.45 14.25 -21.15
N HIS A 355 11.22 15.49 -20.72
CA HIS A 355 11.18 16.62 -21.62
C HIS A 355 12.55 16.80 -22.30
N ALA A 356 12.56 17.19 -23.58
CA ALA A 356 13.79 17.27 -24.36
C ALA A 356 14.91 18.06 -23.65
N ASP A 357 14.58 19.21 -23.07
CA ASP A 357 15.54 20.09 -22.38
C ASP A 357 16.05 19.49 -21.05
N ASN A 358 15.32 18.54 -20.45
CA ASN A 358 15.70 17.89 -19.20
C ASN A 358 16.47 16.58 -19.40
N LEU A 359 16.48 16.03 -20.62
CA LEU A 359 17.18 14.77 -20.91
C LEU A 359 18.67 14.78 -20.52
N PRO A 360 19.46 15.85 -20.80
CA PRO A 360 20.85 15.89 -20.36
C PRO A 360 21.00 15.73 -18.84
N LYS A 361 20.13 16.37 -18.07
CA LYS A 361 20.11 16.27 -16.62
C LYS A 361 19.62 14.89 -16.15
N THR A 362 18.61 14.33 -16.78
CA THR A 362 18.02 13.03 -16.43
C THR A 362 18.99 11.90 -16.73
N CYS A 363 19.61 11.89 -17.89
CA CYS A 363 20.59 10.87 -18.26
C CYS A 363 21.94 11.10 -17.57
N GLY A 364 22.37 12.37 -17.39
CA GLY A 364 23.66 12.78 -16.84
C GLY A 364 23.77 12.72 -15.32
N ARG A 365 22.78 12.15 -14.61
CA ARG A 365 22.81 12.00 -13.15
C ARG A 365 24.03 11.20 -12.68
N PRO A 366 24.58 11.52 -11.48
CA PRO A 366 25.62 10.69 -10.88
C PRO A 366 25.21 9.21 -10.83
N GLY A 367 26.11 8.34 -11.25
CA GLY A 367 25.84 6.90 -11.31
C GLY A 367 25.15 6.40 -12.58
N CYS A 368 24.76 7.31 -13.51
CA CYS A 368 24.23 6.96 -14.83
C CYS A 368 25.24 7.32 -15.92
N HIS A 369 25.08 8.46 -16.59
CA HIS A 369 25.93 8.90 -17.68
C HIS A 369 26.52 10.32 -17.42
N PRO A 370 27.45 10.48 -16.47
CA PRO A 370 28.02 11.78 -16.15
C PRO A 370 28.71 12.38 -17.40
N GLY A 371 28.51 13.68 -17.65
CA GLY A 371 29.06 14.36 -18.82
C GLY A 371 28.32 14.13 -20.14
N MET A 372 27.07 13.63 -20.06
CA MET A 372 26.23 13.42 -21.25
C MET A 372 26.09 14.72 -22.07
N PRO A 373 26.39 14.71 -23.37
CA PRO A 373 26.32 15.90 -24.20
C PRO A 373 24.87 16.33 -24.46
N GLU A 374 24.65 17.64 -24.62
CA GLU A 374 23.32 18.22 -24.93
C GLU A 374 22.65 17.62 -26.18
N LYS A 375 23.44 17.10 -27.12
CA LYS A 375 22.93 16.43 -28.32
C LYS A 375 21.99 15.27 -28.05
N ILE A 376 21.97 14.73 -26.83
CA ILE A 376 21.04 13.63 -26.44
C ILE A 376 19.59 14.07 -26.43
N THR A 377 19.29 15.38 -26.36
CA THR A 377 17.92 15.92 -26.46
C THR A 377 17.19 15.44 -27.72
N LYS A 378 17.94 15.05 -28.77
CA LYS A 378 17.40 14.49 -30.01
C LYS A 378 17.35 12.96 -30.03
N ALA A 379 17.80 12.28 -28.97
CA ALA A 379 17.81 10.83 -28.91
C ALA A 379 16.38 10.30 -28.69
N LYS A 380 15.95 9.45 -29.60
CA LYS A 380 14.73 8.66 -29.43
C LYS A 380 15.06 7.43 -28.58
N ILE A 381 14.73 7.46 -27.30
CA ILE A 381 15.02 6.37 -26.35
C ILE A 381 14.12 5.18 -26.64
N HIS A 382 12.85 5.42 -26.88
CA HIS A 382 11.91 4.44 -27.42
C HIS A 382 11.96 4.50 -28.94
N ARG A 383 12.80 3.68 -29.55
CA ARG A 383 12.86 3.58 -31.00
C ARG A 383 11.69 2.80 -31.52
N GLU A 384 10.92 3.39 -32.40
CA GLU A 384 9.99 2.62 -33.22
C GLU A 384 10.81 1.63 -34.07
N THR A 385 10.73 0.34 -33.75
CA THR A 385 11.32 -0.74 -34.54
C THR A 385 10.44 -1.05 -35.76
N GLY A 386 9.76 -0.04 -36.29
CA GLY A 386 9.04 -0.05 -37.54
C GLY A 386 9.99 0.23 -38.68
N VAL A 387 10.43 -0.82 -39.31
CA VAL A 387 10.83 -1.04 -40.75
C VAL A 387 11.53 0.07 -41.57
N LYS A 388 11.66 1.31 -41.14
CA LYS A 388 12.23 2.38 -41.97
C LYS A 388 13.64 2.87 -41.59
N GLY A 389 14.26 2.33 -40.54
CA GLY A 389 15.54 2.88 -40.08
C GLY A 389 16.72 1.93 -39.88
N SER A 390 16.54 0.63 -39.85
CA SER A 390 17.64 -0.33 -39.75
C SER A 390 17.28 -1.77 -40.16
N ALA A 391 16.38 -1.94 -41.13
CA ALA A 391 16.16 -3.27 -41.72
C ALA A 391 17.50 -3.90 -42.12
N THR A 392 18.40 -3.14 -42.67
CA THR A 392 19.76 -3.59 -43.07
C THR A 392 20.57 -4.04 -41.85
N SER A 393 20.65 -3.26 -40.78
CA SER A 393 21.43 -3.62 -39.60
C SER A 393 20.84 -4.83 -38.85
N TYR A 394 19.52 -4.94 -38.76
CA TYR A 394 18.85 -6.07 -38.16
C TYR A 394 19.00 -7.34 -39.00
N VAL A 395 18.89 -7.23 -40.32
CA VAL A 395 19.13 -8.35 -41.24
C VAL A 395 20.58 -8.81 -41.17
N ILE A 396 21.53 -7.86 -41.20
CA ILE A 396 22.96 -8.16 -41.04
C ILE A 396 23.23 -8.85 -39.71
N PHE A 397 22.68 -8.33 -38.60
CA PHE A 397 22.82 -8.96 -37.27
C PHE A 397 22.29 -10.38 -37.25
N LYS A 398 21.10 -10.63 -37.81
CA LYS A 398 20.53 -11.99 -37.89
C LYS A 398 21.40 -12.91 -38.78
N ILE A 399 21.89 -12.43 -39.91
CA ILE A 399 22.79 -13.21 -40.77
C ILE A 399 24.05 -13.61 -40.00
N LEU A 400 24.68 -12.65 -39.31
CA LEU A 400 25.88 -12.90 -38.51
C LEU A 400 25.63 -13.86 -37.36
N LEU A 401 24.48 -13.72 -36.67
CA LEU A 401 24.09 -14.62 -35.58
C LEU A 401 23.86 -16.04 -36.07
N TRP A 402 23.14 -16.22 -37.18
CA TRP A 402 22.92 -17.54 -37.78
C TRP A 402 24.22 -18.15 -38.34
N ALA A 403 25.10 -17.35 -38.89
CA ALA A 403 26.45 -17.79 -39.34
C ALA A 403 27.28 -18.29 -38.13
N LEU A 404 27.24 -17.57 -37.00
CA LEU A 404 27.94 -17.96 -35.78
C LEU A 404 27.38 -19.27 -35.21
N ILE A 405 26.05 -19.41 -35.16
CA ILE A 405 25.37 -20.64 -34.71
C ILE A 405 25.75 -21.83 -35.62
N ALA A 406 25.80 -21.61 -36.96
CA ALA A 406 26.19 -22.66 -37.92
C ALA A 406 27.64 -23.10 -37.72
N VAL A 407 28.56 -22.15 -37.52
CA VAL A 407 29.98 -22.43 -37.22
C VAL A 407 30.11 -23.24 -35.93
N ALA A 408 29.41 -22.80 -34.86
CA ALA A 408 29.39 -23.52 -33.57
C ALA A 408 28.87 -24.97 -33.74
N ALA A 409 27.76 -25.13 -34.45
CA ALA A 409 27.16 -26.45 -34.72
C ALA A 409 28.14 -27.37 -35.51
N ILE A 410 28.77 -26.84 -36.58
CA ILE A 410 29.78 -27.59 -37.36
C ILE A 410 30.95 -28.01 -36.46
N THR A 411 31.42 -27.11 -35.60
CA THR A 411 32.53 -27.36 -34.70
C THR A 411 32.18 -28.47 -33.69
N ILE A 412 30.99 -28.43 -33.14
CA ILE A 412 30.50 -29.46 -32.22
C ILE A 412 30.39 -30.82 -32.95
N VAL A 413 29.84 -30.84 -34.15
CA VAL A 413 29.70 -32.08 -34.94
C VAL A 413 31.09 -32.66 -35.26
N ARG A 414 32.06 -31.83 -35.70
CA ARG A 414 33.43 -32.29 -35.90
C ARG A 414 34.07 -32.86 -34.64
N PHE A 415 33.89 -32.14 -33.51
CA PHE A 415 34.43 -32.60 -32.22
C PHE A 415 33.82 -33.95 -31.77
N VAL A 416 32.52 -34.13 -31.88
CA VAL A 416 31.85 -35.40 -31.62
C VAL A 416 32.31 -36.49 -32.55
N PHE A 417 32.47 -36.19 -33.87
CA PHE A 417 33.01 -37.14 -34.86
C PHE A 417 34.45 -37.58 -34.51
N GLU A 418 35.31 -36.65 -34.15
CA GLU A 418 36.68 -36.96 -33.75
C GLU A 418 36.72 -37.82 -32.47
N LEU A 419 35.87 -37.53 -31.49
CA LEU A 419 35.73 -38.35 -30.27
C LEU A 419 35.29 -39.79 -30.59
N THR A 420 34.33 -39.93 -31.51
CA THR A 420 33.83 -41.29 -31.92
C THR A 420 34.91 -42.06 -32.69
N GLN A 421 35.67 -41.40 -33.54
CA GLN A 421 36.80 -42.00 -34.24
C GLN A 421 37.90 -42.43 -33.29
N LYS A 422 38.29 -41.64 -32.28
CA LYS A 422 39.26 -42.02 -31.24
C LYS A 422 38.82 -43.22 -30.45
N ARG A 423 37.52 -43.39 -30.15
CA ARG A 423 36.99 -44.53 -29.46
C ARG A 423 37.01 -45.83 -30.30
N ARG A 424 36.98 -45.74 -31.65
CA ARG A 424 36.96 -46.88 -32.60
C ARG A 424 38.36 -47.37 -32.97
N ARG A 425 39.44 -46.64 -32.64
CA ARG A 425 40.81 -47.12 -32.85
C ARG A 425 41.08 -48.28 -31.88
N PRO A 426 41.38 -49.49 -32.39
CA PRO A 426 41.75 -50.61 -31.53
C PRO A 426 43.01 -50.19 -30.75
N LYS A 427 43.02 -50.50 -29.45
CA LYS A 427 44.24 -50.40 -28.66
C LYS A 427 45.22 -51.46 -29.25
N THR A 428 46.22 -51.01 -29.97
CA THR A 428 47.34 -51.87 -30.36
C THR A 428 48.02 -52.39 -29.10
N PRO A 429 48.37 -53.68 -29.03
CA PRO A 429 48.99 -54.29 -27.83
C PRO A 429 50.34 -53.72 -27.49
#